data_ecc8997d212663b2ae6b9e379480ac20
#
_entry.id   ecc8997d212663b2ae6b9e379480ac20
#
_cell.length_a   1.000
_cell.length_b   1.000
_cell.length_c   1.000
_cell.angle_alpha   90.00
_cell.angle_beta   90.00
_cell.angle_gamma   90.00
#
_symmetry.space_group_name_H-M   'P 1'
#
loop_
_entity.id
_entity.type
_entity.pdbx_description
1 polymer ?
#
loop_
_entity_poly.entity_id
_entity_poly.type
_entity_poly.pdbx_seq_one_letter_code
_entity_poly.pdbx_strand_id
1 'polypeptide(L)'
;HSRLSACADADNTVCNIANLSVMTGTQILALSDHNTCLNFPAFEKVCKHIGLVPVPAIEVTTAEDIHVLCLFENFDAAKTLSDKIYDSLPKVEVNRKFYNPQLVLDEDDQAVYEEPYLLNLATQFDVYSLAEEVNALGGIAIPAHIDRESNGILAVLGAIPDDLNVSCVEVSYECDESVYREYAKKYNVIRSSDAHCLEDLCKNE
;
A
#
# COMPACT_ATOMS: atom_id res chain seq x y z
N HIS A 1 5.75 2.81 -0.48
CA HIS A 1 5.52 3.53 0.79
C HIS A 1 6.27 4.85 0.80
N SER A 2 5.61 5.91 1.22
CA SER A 2 6.23 7.21 1.41
C SER A 2 6.69 7.41 2.86
N ARG A 3 7.24 8.59 3.18
CA ARG A 3 7.58 9.00 4.55
C ARG A 3 6.40 9.02 5.53
N LEU A 4 5.19 8.75 5.08
CA LEU A 4 4.02 8.60 5.94
C LEU A 4 3.94 7.20 6.56
N SER A 5 4.59 6.21 5.96
CA SER A 5 4.76 4.88 6.54
C SER A 5 5.99 4.86 7.47
N ALA A 6 5.80 4.53 8.75
CA ALA A 6 6.85 4.60 9.78
C ALA A 6 8.07 3.69 9.50
N CYS A 7 7.90 2.69 8.64
CA CYS A 7 8.93 1.74 8.19
C CYS A 7 9.65 2.17 6.90
N ALA A 8 9.18 3.23 6.22
CA ALA A 8 9.83 3.72 5.02
C ALA A 8 11.05 4.60 5.36
N ASP A 9 12.02 4.62 4.46
CA ASP A 9 13.21 5.44 4.59
C ASP A 9 12.92 6.94 4.49
N ALA A 10 13.81 7.75 5.08
CA ALA A 10 13.66 9.21 5.09
C ALA A 10 13.68 9.83 3.68
N ASP A 11 14.30 9.16 2.72
CA ASP A 11 14.40 9.62 1.33
C ASP A 11 13.18 9.23 0.47
N ASN A 12 12.24 8.44 1.01
CA ASN A 12 10.99 8.07 0.32
C ASN A 12 9.98 9.23 0.33
N THR A 13 10.39 10.38 -0.21
CA THR A 13 9.51 11.53 -0.40
C THR A 13 8.65 11.34 -1.64
N VAL A 14 7.54 12.09 -1.74
CA VAL A 14 6.63 11.97 -2.91
C VAL A 14 7.33 12.37 -4.22
N CYS A 15 8.23 13.37 -4.18
CA CYS A 15 9.01 13.76 -5.35
C CYS A 15 10.04 12.70 -5.73
N ASN A 16 10.77 12.15 -4.78
CA ASN A 16 11.80 11.15 -5.06
C ASN A 16 11.19 9.87 -5.65
N ILE A 17 10.10 9.37 -5.04
CA ILE A 17 9.38 8.21 -5.53
C ILE A 17 8.91 8.44 -6.98
N ALA A 18 8.22 9.55 -7.25
CA ALA A 18 7.67 9.83 -8.56
C ALA A 18 8.78 10.01 -9.62
N ASN A 19 9.82 10.80 -9.34
CA ASN A 19 10.90 11.04 -10.29
C ASN A 19 11.71 9.77 -10.59
N LEU A 20 12.05 8.98 -9.56
CA LEU A 20 12.79 7.74 -9.76
C LEU A 20 11.97 6.74 -10.58
N SER A 21 10.67 6.63 -10.31
CA SER A 21 9.79 5.73 -11.08
C SER A 21 9.73 6.08 -12.57
N VAL A 22 9.71 7.38 -12.92
CA VAL A 22 9.81 7.78 -14.33
C VAL A 22 11.18 7.43 -14.92
N MET A 23 12.25 7.59 -14.16
CA MET A 23 13.62 7.24 -14.62
C MET A 23 13.78 5.74 -14.87
N THR A 24 13.05 4.90 -14.15
CA THR A 24 13.00 3.42 -14.35
C THR A 24 11.96 3.00 -15.40
N GLY A 25 11.32 3.95 -16.10
CA GLY A 25 10.37 3.66 -17.17
C GLY A 25 8.95 3.37 -16.75
N THR A 26 8.61 3.54 -15.47
CA THR A 26 7.25 3.37 -14.95
C THR A 26 6.31 4.42 -15.57
N GLN A 27 5.12 4.00 -15.98
CA GLN A 27 4.10 4.87 -16.57
C GLN A 27 2.90 5.08 -15.64
N ILE A 28 2.59 4.09 -14.81
CA ILE A 28 1.49 4.10 -13.84
C ILE A 28 2.06 3.68 -12.49
N LEU A 29 1.80 4.45 -11.44
CA LEU A 29 2.30 4.16 -10.10
C LEU A 29 1.22 4.36 -9.04
N ALA A 30 1.02 3.34 -8.22
CA ALA A 30 0.23 3.44 -7.00
C ALA A 30 1.12 3.83 -5.82
N LEU A 31 0.67 4.79 -5.01
CA LEU A 31 1.30 5.11 -3.72
C LEU A 31 0.42 4.51 -2.62
N SER A 32 0.94 3.47 -1.94
CA SER A 32 0.21 2.69 -0.94
C SER A 32 0.90 2.77 0.43
N ASP A 33 0.65 3.84 1.17
CA ASP A 33 1.09 3.94 2.56
C ASP A 33 0.25 3.03 3.48
N HIS A 34 0.82 2.62 4.60
CA HIS A 34 0.12 1.79 5.58
C HIS A 34 -1.09 2.51 6.16
N ASN A 35 -2.27 1.93 5.95
CA ASN A 35 -3.55 2.34 6.53
C ASN A 35 -3.97 3.80 6.22
N THR A 36 -3.37 4.45 5.22
CA THR A 36 -3.67 5.85 4.88
C THR A 36 -3.34 6.18 3.44
N CYS A 37 -3.95 7.25 2.90
CA CYS A 37 -3.63 7.82 1.59
C CYS A 37 -3.34 9.34 1.66
N LEU A 38 -2.93 9.86 2.82
CA LEU A 38 -2.80 11.31 3.03
C LEU A 38 -1.70 11.97 2.20
N ASN A 39 -0.69 11.21 1.73
CA ASN A 39 0.33 11.74 0.81
C ASN A 39 -0.08 11.68 -0.66
N PHE A 40 -1.21 11.04 -0.99
CA PHE A 40 -1.65 10.95 -2.38
C PHE A 40 -1.91 12.30 -3.05
N PRO A 41 -2.53 13.33 -2.42
CA PRO A 41 -2.76 14.62 -3.08
C PRO A 41 -1.48 15.33 -3.55
N ALA A 42 -0.40 15.27 -2.74
CA ALA A 42 0.89 15.81 -3.13
C ALA A 42 1.52 14.96 -4.25
N PHE A 43 1.51 13.63 -4.08
CA PHE A 43 2.00 12.68 -5.06
C PHE A 43 1.30 12.84 -6.43
N GLU A 44 -0.03 13.00 -6.44
CA GLU A 44 -0.81 13.22 -7.67
C GLU A 44 -0.36 14.48 -8.42
N LYS A 45 -0.11 15.59 -7.71
CA LYS A 45 0.37 16.83 -8.31
C LYS A 45 1.75 16.65 -8.96
N VAL A 46 2.68 16.01 -8.24
CA VAL A 46 4.01 15.70 -8.76
C VAL A 46 3.92 14.81 -9.99
N CYS A 47 3.18 13.71 -9.92
CA CYS A 47 3.01 12.76 -11.02
C CYS A 47 2.43 13.43 -12.28
N LYS A 48 1.38 14.25 -12.13
CA LYS A 48 0.79 14.99 -13.25
C LYS A 48 1.78 15.94 -13.92
N HIS A 49 2.67 16.56 -13.14
CA HIS A 49 3.69 17.47 -13.66
C HIS A 49 4.73 16.75 -14.53
N ILE A 50 5.10 15.52 -14.17
CA ILE A 50 6.15 14.74 -14.85
C ILE A 50 5.59 13.70 -15.84
N GLY A 51 4.26 13.62 -16.01
CA GLY A 51 3.62 12.72 -16.98
C GLY A 51 3.45 11.28 -16.51
N LEU A 52 3.53 11.03 -15.20
CA LEU A 52 3.24 9.74 -14.57
C LEU A 52 1.75 9.66 -14.22
N VAL A 53 1.12 8.50 -14.40
CA VAL A 53 -0.28 8.27 -14.01
C VAL A 53 -0.32 7.80 -12.56
N PRO A 54 -0.84 8.60 -11.62
CA PRO A 54 -0.95 8.19 -10.22
C PRO A 54 -2.21 7.36 -9.98
N VAL A 55 -2.10 6.34 -9.13
CA VAL A 55 -3.25 5.54 -8.66
C VAL A 55 -3.39 5.71 -7.16
N PRO A 56 -4.57 6.15 -6.65
CA PRO A 56 -4.83 6.21 -5.22
C PRO A 56 -4.84 4.81 -4.63
N ALA A 57 -4.03 4.59 -3.59
CA ALA A 57 -3.90 3.29 -2.96
C ALA A 57 -3.71 3.40 -1.44
N ILE A 58 -4.00 2.31 -0.74
CA ILE A 58 -3.73 2.11 0.68
C ILE A 58 -3.30 0.66 0.86
N GLU A 59 -2.21 0.41 1.57
CA GLU A 59 -1.94 -0.93 2.08
C GLU A 59 -2.52 -1.08 3.48
N VAL A 60 -3.58 -1.87 3.60
CA VAL A 60 -4.31 -2.07 4.85
C VAL A 60 -3.81 -3.30 5.58
N THR A 61 -3.50 -3.16 6.87
CA THR A 61 -3.25 -4.29 7.76
C THR A 61 -4.56 -4.73 8.38
N THR A 62 -5.04 -5.93 8.04
CA THR A 62 -6.30 -6.48 8.56
C THR A 62 -6.19 -6.90 10.03
N ALA A 63 -7.33 -7.26 10.66
CA ALA A 63 -7.38 -7.74 12.04
C ALA A 63 -6.60 -9.05 12.25
N GLU A 64 -6.43 -9.85 11.19
CA GLU A 64 -5.64 -11.08 11.17
C GLU A 64 -4.15 -10.83 10.89
N ASP A 65 -3.74 -9.57 10.76
CA ASP A 65 -2.36 -9.18 10.43
C ASP A 65 -1.97 -9.51 8.97
N ILE A 66 -2.97 -9.54 8.07
CA ILE A 66 -2.76 -9.71 6.63
C ILE A 66 -2.68 -8.34 5.97
N HIS A 67 -1.73 -8.14 5.05
CA HIS A 67 -1.68 -6.95 4.23
C HIS A 67 -2.57 -7.11 2.99
N VAL A 68 -3.35 -6.07 2.70
CA VAL A 68 -4.20 -5.98 1.51
C VAL A 68 -3.98 -4.64 0.84
N LEU A 69 -3.51 -4.68 -0.41
CA LEU A 69 -3.40 -3.51 -1.26
C LEU A 69 -4.78 -3.15 -1.79
N CYS A 70 -5.24 -1.94 -1.48
CA CYS A 70 -6.53 -1.41 -1.89
C CYS A 70 -6.31 -0.31 -2.92
N LEU A 71 -6.72 -0.53 -4.18
CA LEU A 71 -6.59 0.42 -5.28
C LEU A 71 -7.92 1.07 -5.61
N PHE A 72 -7.91 2.36 -5.97
CA PHE A 72 -9.12 3.12 -6.28
C PHE A 72 -8.97 3.94 -7.56
N GLU A 73 -10.10 4.21 -8.24
CA GLU A 73 -10.11 5.09 -9.42
C GLU A 73 -9.92 6.57 -9.08
N ASN A 74 -10.30 6.96 -7.86
CA ASN A 74 -10.24 8.36 -7.41
C ASN A 74 -9.87 8.48 -5.95
N PHE A 75 -9.36 9.66 -5.59
CA PHE A 75 -8.91 9.95 -4.23
C PHE A 75 -10.04 9.95 -3.20
N ASP A 76 -11.24 10.39 -3.55
CA ASP A 76 -12.36 10.50 -2.60
C ASP A 76 -12.77 9.12 -2.06
N ALA A 77 -12.76 8.10 -2.90
CA ALA A 77 -13.02 6.72 -2.48
C ALA A 77 -11.90 6.20 -1.55
N ALA A 78 -10.63 6.38 -1.92
CA ALA A 78 -9.50 6.03 -1.08
C ALA A 78 -9.54 6.77 0.27
N LYS A 79 -9.83 8.07 0.25
CA LYS A 79 -9.94 8.90 1.46
C LYS A 79 -11.07 8.44 2.37
N THR A 80 -12.21 8.04 1.80
CA THR A 80 -13.34 7.48 2.58
C THR A 80 -12.93 6.22 3.34
N LEU A 81 -12.21 5.30 2.69
CA LEU A 81 -11.67 4.13 3.37
C LEU A 81 -10.62 4.52 4.41
N SER A 82 -9.68 5.40 4.05
CA SER A 82 -8.63 5.88 4.96
C SER A 82 -9.19 6.47 6.25
N ASP A 83 -10.28 7.24 6.18
CA ASP A 83 -10.91 7.82 7.36
C ASP A 83 -11.55 6.75 8.26
N LYS A 84 -12.26 5.78 7.68
CA LYS A 84 -12.83 4.65 8.42
C LYS A 84 -11.75 3.81 9.12
N ILE A 85 -10.64 3.56 8.42
CA ILE A 85 -9.49 2.87 8.96
C ILE A 85 -8.92 3.65 10.14
N TYR A 86 -8.64 4.93 9.95
CA TYR A 86 -8.05 5.79 10.98
C TYR A 86 -8.90 5.82 12.26
N ASP A 87 -10.24 5.89 12.13
CA ASP A 87 -11.15 5.87 13.27
C ASP A 87 -11.10 4.55 14.04
N SER A 88 -10.79 3.45 13.35
CA SER A 88 -10.70 2.09 13.93
C SER A 88 -9.33 1.75 14.52
N LEU A 89 -8.26 2.49 14.13
CA LEU A 89 -6.90 2.21 14.57
C LEU A 89 -6.70 2.47 16.07
N PRO A 90 -5.93 1.62 16.77
CA PRO A 90 -5.43 1.92 18.10
C PRO A 90 -4.59 3.20 18.09
N LYS A 91 -4.86 4.12 19.03
CA LYS A 91 -4.11 5.38 19.12
C LYS A 91 -2.81 5.18 19.93
N VAL A 92 -1.88 4.43 19.34
CA VAL A 92 -0.54 4.17 19.90
C VAL A 92 0.42 5.23 19.39
N GLU A 93 1.00 6.03 20.29
CA GLU A 93 1.95 7.07 19.92
C GLU A 93 3.22 6.50 19.27
N VAL A 94 3.74 7.21 18.26
CA VAL A 94 4.97 6.84 17.56
C VAL A 94 6.17 6.92 18.52
N ASN A 95 6.82 5.80 18.78
CA ASN A 95 8.06 5.76 19.54
C ASN A 95 9.26 6.05 18.61
N ARG A 96 9.76 7.27 18.67
CA ARG A 96 10.87 7.78 17.84
C ARG A 96 12.22 7.06 18.01
N LYS A 97 12.32 6.13 18.97
CA LYS A 97 13.50 5.27 19.10
C LYS A 97 13.51 4.10 18.12
N PHE A 98 12.33 3.74 17.61
CA PHE A 98 12.14 2.55 16.75
C PHE A 98 11.54 2.88 15.37
N TYR A 99 10.85 4.01 15.24
CA TYR A 99 10.11 4.38 14.05
C TYR A 99 10.51 5.76 13.53
N ASN A 100 10.52 5.89 12.23
CA ASN A 100 10.67 7.18 11.58
C ASN A 100 9.42 8.06 11.81
N PRO A 101 9.55 9.40 11.70
CA PRO A 101 8.38 10.28 11.68
C PRO A 101 7.47 9.98 10.51
N GLN A 102 6.18 9.86 10.77
CA GLN A 102 5.14 9.68 9.76
C GLN A 102 4.71 11.06 9.25
N LEU A 103 5.22 11.47 8.08
CA LEU A 103 5.08 12.82 7.57
C LEU A 103 4.10 12.89 6.40
N VAL A 104 3.11 13.76 6.54
CA VAL A 104 2.33 14.25 5.39
C VAL A 104 3.14 15.35 4.71
N LEU A 105 3.40 15.20 3.42
CA LEU A 105 4.22 16.09 2.62
C LEU A 105 3.37 16.90 1.65
N ASP A 106 3.85 18.08 1.25
CA ASP A 106 3.37 18.79 0.09
C ASP A 106 4.15 18.40 -1.19
N GLU A 107 3.81 19.02 -2.31
CA GLU A 107 4.43 18.78 -3.63
C GLU A 107 5.90 19.22 -3.75
N ASP A 108 6.41 19.95 -2.77
CA ASP A 108 7.80 20.38 -2.64
C ASP A 108 8.56 19.59 -1.55
N ASP A 109 7.99 18.43 -1.12
CA ASP A 109 8.51 17.55 -0.05
C ASP A 109 8.61 18.22 1.32
N GLN A 110 7.89 19.33 1.55
CA GLN A 110 7.84 19.95 2.86
C GLN A 110 6.83 19.25 3.76
N ALA A 111 7.22 18.95 4.99
CA ALA A 111 6.32 18.36 5.96
C ALA A 111 5.25 19.39 6.39
N VAL A 112 3.99 19.10 6.08
CA VAL A 112 2.83 19.93 6.47
C VAL A 112 2.11 19.42 7.70
N TYR A 113 2.26 18.13 8.01
CA TYR A 113 1.71 17.50 9.21
C TYR A 113 2.54 16.28 9.58
N GLU A 114 2.62 16.00 10.86
CA GLU A 114 3.23 14.79 11.40
C GLU A 114 2.15 13.98 12.12
N GLU A 115 1.92 12.72 11.68
CA GLU A 115 0.97 11.82 12.31
C GLU A 115 1.56 11.26 13.63
N PRO A 116 0.93 11.55 14.78
CA PRO A 116 1.48 11.14 16.07
C PRO A 116 1.23 9.67 16.42
N TYR A 117 0.27 9.02 15.76
CA TYR A 117 -0.11 7.64 16.06
C TYR A 117 0.39 6.67 14.98
N LEU A 118 0.86 5.48 15.40
CA LEU A 118 1.33 4.46 14.48
C LEU A 118 0.22 4.03 13.51
N LEU A 119 0.49 4.18 12.23
CA LEU A 119 -0.43 3.80 11.15
C LEU A 119 -0.33 2.32 10.76
N ASN A 120 0.81 1.68 10.95
CA ASN A 120 1.08 0.29 10.52
C ASN A 120 0.58 -0.78 11.50
N LEU A 121 -0.45 -0.47 12.29
CA LEU A 121 -1.08 -1.42 13.20
C LEU A 121 -2.26 -2.13 12.55
N ALA A 122 -2.59 -3.33 13.06
CA ALA A 122 -3.78 -4.05 12.64
C ALA A 122 -5.05 -3.22 12.88
N THR A 123 -5.90 -3.15 11.86
CA THR A 123 -7.20 -2.49 11.88
C THR A 123 -8.26 -3.40 12.51
N GLN A 124 -9.51 -2.93 12.61
CA GLN A 124 -10.63 -3.76 13.01
C GLN A 124 -11.29 -4.50 11.84
N PHE A 125 -10.88 -4.21 10.60
CA PHE A 125 -11.35 -4.91 9.42
C PHE A 125 -10.68 -6.27 9.32
N ASP A 126 -11.47 -7.35 9.28
CA ASP A 126 -10.98 -8.62 8.78
C ASP A 126 -10.87 -8.62 7.25
N VAL A 127 -10.23 -9.63 6.67
CA VAL A 127 -9.98 -9.67 5.23
C VAL A 127 -11.27 -9.66 4.40
N TYR A 128 -12.36 -10.21 4.91
CA TYR A 128 -13.66 -10.24 4.22
C TYR A 128 -14.35 -8.88 4.25
N SER A 129 -14.51 -8.30 5.44
CA SER A 129 -15.14 -6.98 5.61
C SER A 129 -14.36 -5.88 4.90
N LEU A 130 -13.02 -5.98 4.85
CA LEU A 130 -12.20 -5.07 4.07
C LEU A 130 -12.46 -5.21 2.57
N ALA A 131 -12.46 -6.43 2.03
CA ALA A 131 -12.73 -6.67 0.61
C ALA A 131 -14.13 -6.18 0.20
N GLU A 132 -15.14 -6.39 1.04
CA GLU A 132 -16.50 -5.88 0.82
C GLU A 132 -16.54 -4.35 0.80
N GLU A 133 -15.89 -3.70 1.77
CA GLU A 133 -15.85 -2.23 1.87
C GLU A 133 -15.14 -1.60 0.66
N VAL A 134 -13.99 -2.16 0.26
CA VAL A 134 -13.23 -1.69 -0.92
C VAL A 134 -14.07 -1.83 -2.19
N ASN A 135 -14.70 -2.99 -2.39
CA ASN A 135 -15.56 -3.22 -3.55
C ASN A 135 -16.78 -2.29 -3.56
N ALA A 136 -17.39 -2.02 -2.39
CA ALA A 136 -18.51 -1.07 -2.27
C ALA A 136 -18.12 0.37 -2.62
N LEU A 137 -16.85 0.75 -2.41
CA LEU A 137 -16.29 2.04 -2.81
C LEU A 137 -15.79 2.06 -4.28
N GLY A 138 -16.02 0.98 -5.05
CA GLY A 138 -15.58 0.87 -6.43
C GLY A 138 -14.07 0.62 -6.60
N GLY A 139 -13.40 0.18 -5.54
CA GLY A 139 -11.99 -0.18 -5.54
C GLY A 139 -11.75 -1.67 -5.82
N ILE A 140 -10.50 -2.07 -5.77
CA ILE A 140 -10.03 -3.44 -5.91
C ILE A 140 -9.20 -3.80 -4.68
N ALA A 141 -9.63 -4.83 -3.93
CA ALA A 141 -8.86 -5.40 -2.84
C ALA A 141 -7.97 -6.53 -3.37
N ILE A 142 -6.67 -6.44 -3.09
CA ILE A 142 -5.63 -7.34 -3.58
C ILE A 142 -4.84 -7.84 -2.38
N PRO A 143 -4.97 -9.11 -1.95
CA PRO A 143 -4.06 -9.68 -0.95
C PRO A 143 -2.62 -9.46 -1.37
N ALA A 144 -1.85 -8.72 -0.55
CA ALA A 144 -0.50 -8.29 -0.86
C ALA A 144 0.52 -9.41 -0.61
N HIS A 145 1.59 -9.44 -1.42
CA HIS A 145 2.75 -10.32 -1.27
C HIS A 145 2.41 -11.69 -0.63
N ILE A 146 1.44 -12.41 -1.24
CA ILE A 146 0.83 -13.64 -0.68
C ILE A 146 1.85 -14.73 -0.31
N ASP A 147 3.02 -14.70 -0.94
CA ASP A 147 4.13 -15.64 -0.79
C ASP A 147 5.06 -15.33 0.40
N ARG A 148 4.90 -14.16 1.07
CA ARG A 148 5.75 -13.80 2.22
C ARG A 148 5.33 -14.54 3.50
N GLU A 149 6.33 -14.82 4.35
CA GLU A 149 6.12 -15.48 5.65
C GLU A 149 5.46 -14.57 6.69
N SER A 150 5.56 -13.25 6.52
CA SER A 150 4.91 -12.24 7.37
C SER A 150 3.85 -11.47 6.58
N ASN A 151 2.70 -11.26 7.20
CA ASN A 151 1.58 -10.48 6.66
C ASN A 151 0.99 -11.00 5.33
N GLY A 152 1.53 -12.10 4.77
CA GLY A 152 0.99 -12.76 3.60
C GLY A 152 -0.21 -13.65 3.97
N ILE A 153 -1.29 -13.61 3.17
CA ILE A 153 -2.50 -14.39 3.43
C ILE A 153 -2.24 -15.90 3.50
N LEU A 154 -1.27 -16.41 2.74
CA LEU A 154 -0.92 -17.84 2.77
C LEU A 154 -0.23 -18.24 4.06
N ALA A 155 0.61 -17.38 4.62
CA ALA A 155 1.28 -17.63 5.89
C ALA A 155 0.29 -17.59 7.07
N VAL A 156 -0.68 -16.68 7.02
CA VAL A 156 -1.65 -16.48 8.10
C VAL A 156 -2.81 -17.47 8.05
N LEU A 157 -3.42 -17.69 6.89
CA LEU A 157 -4.60 -18.53 6.71
C LEU A 157 -4.31 -19.91 6.09
N GLY A 158 -3.09 -20.13 5.58
CA GLY A 158 -2.71 -21.36 4.87
C GLY A 158 -3.19 -21.45 3.43
N ALA A 159 -4.22 -20.70 3.05
CA ALA A 159 -4.78 -20.61 1.70
C ALA A 159 -5.58 -19.31 1.54
N ILE A 160 -5.86 -18.91 0.31
CA ILE A 160 -6.84 -17.87 0.01
C ILE A 160 -8.22 -18.52 0.05
N PRO A 161 -9.15 -18.08 0.92
CA PRO A 161 -10.49 -18.65 1.01
C PRO A 161 -11.25 -18.55 -0.32
N ASP A 162 -11.95 -19.60 -0.72
CA ASP A 162 -12.65 -19.66 -2.01
C ASP A 162 -13.83 -18.68 -2.11
N ASP A 163 -14.39 -18.28 -1.00
CA ASP A 163 -15.50 -17.33 -0.87
C ASP A 163 -15.03 -15.87 -0.66
N LEU A 164 -13.72 -15.64 -0.56
CA LEU A 164 -13.18 -14.28 -0.51
C LEU A 164 -13.33 -13.61 -1.88
N ASN A 165 -14.06 -12.48 -1.89
CA ASN A 165 -14.38 -11.75 -3.13
C ASN A 165 -13.19 -10.90 -3.63
N VAL A 166 -12.15 -11.57 -4.13
CA VAL A 166 -10.98 -10.95 -4.74
C VAL A 166 -10.71 -11.60 -6.11
N SER A 167 -10.32 -10.80 -7.08
CA SER A 167 -10.02 -11.24 -8.46
C SER A 167 -8.53 -11.14 -8.81
N CYS A 168 -7.76 -10.50 -7.95
CA CYS A 168 -6.33 -10.26 -8.13
C CYS A 168 -5.59 -10.57 -6.84
N VAL A 169 -4.35 -11.01 -6.96
CA VAL A 169 -3.40 -11.21 -5.84
C VAL A 169 -2.06 -10.62 -6.23
N GLU A 170 -1.30 -10.21 -5.23
CA GLU A 170 0.07 -9.73 -5.44
C GLU A 170 1.06 -10.77 -4.92
N VAL A 171 2.15 -10.96 -5.68
CA VAL A 171 3.31 -11.73 -5.26
C VAL A 171 4.54 -10.83 -5.16
N SER A 172 5.48 -11.21 -4.29
CA SER A 172 6.75 -10.50 -4.16
C SER A 172 7.64 -10.67 -5.41
N TYR A 173 8.68 -9.83 -5.54
CA TYR A 173 9.69 -10.02 -6.60
C TYR A 173 10.42 -11.35 -6.50
N GLU A 174 10.61 -11.85 -5.29
CA GLU A 174 11.34 -13.07 -5.00
C GLU A 174 10.44 -14.31 -5.04
N CYS A 175 9.17 -14.14 -5.41
CA CYS A 175 8.20 -15.23 -5.46
C CYS A 175 8.67 -16.37 -6.36
N ASP A 176 8.62 -17.58 -5.83
CA ASP A 176 8.92 -18.80 -6.60
C ASP A 176 7.95 -18.93 -7.78
N GLU A 177 8.48 -19.27 -8.95
CA GLU A 177 7.72 -19.43 -10.19
C GLU A 177 6.62 -20.50 -10.07
N SER A 178 6.78 -21.49 -9.20
CA SER A 178 5.76 -22.51 -8.95
C SER A 178 4.54 -21.92 -8.24
N VAL A 179 4.75 -21.05 -7.26
CA VAL A 179 3.70 -20.31 -6.55
C VAL A 179 2.98 -19.36 -7.51
N TYR A 180 3.74 -18.55 -8.27
CA TYR A 180 3.16 -17.66 -9.28
C TYR A 180 2.23 -18.43 -10.23
N ARG A 181 2.70 -19.55 -10.82
CA ARG A 181 1.92 -20.38 -11.78
C ARG A 181 0.72 -21.04 -11.14
N GLU A 182 0.77 -21.38 -9.87
CA GLU A 182 -0.36 -21.95 -9.15
C GLU A 182 -1.50 -20.94 -9.04
N TYR A 183 -1.20 -19.74 -8.55
CA TYR A 183 -2.21 -18.69 -8.34
C TYR A 183 -2.68 -18.03 -9.62
N ALA A 184 -1.84 -17.95 -10.66
CA ALA A 184 -2.22 -17.45 -11.99
C ALA A 184 -3.27 -18.30 -12.72
N LYS A 185 -3.57 -19.52 -12.23
CA LYS A 185 -4.69 -20.33 -12.76
C LYS A 185 -6.06 -19.83 -12.31
N LYS A 186 -6.13 -19.10 -11.20
CA LYS A 186 -7.39 -18.70 -10.56
C LYS A 186 -7.53 -17.18 -10.46
N TYR A 187 -6.43 -16.44 -10.32
CA TYR A 187 -6.40 -15.01 -10.08
C TYR A 187 -5.60 -14.27 -11.14
N ASN A 188 -5.89 -12.99 -11.34
CA ASN A 188 -4.92 -12.10 -11.94
C ASN A 188 -3.77 -11.91 -10.94
N VAL A 189 -2.53 -12.10 -11.37
CA VAL A 189 -1.37 -11.97 -10.48
C VAL A 189 -0.56 -10.76 -10.89
N ILE A 190 -0.37 -9.84 -9.96
CA ILE A 190 0.54 -8.71 -10.13
C ILE A 190 1.80 -8.95 -9.30
N ARG A 191 2.87 -8.28 -9.69
CA ARG A 191 4.14 -8.26 -8.96
C ARG A 191 4.51 -6.80 -8.74
N SER A 192 4.67 -6.39 -7.49
CA SER A 192 5.02 -5.03 -7.13
C SER A 192 6.24 -4.98 -6.21
N SER A 193 6.84 -3.80 -6.10
CA SER A 193 8.07 -3.63 -5.33
C SER A 193 7.85 -3.69 -3.83
N ASP A 194 6.67 -3.28 -3.35
CA ASP A 194 6.44 -3.02 -1.93
C ASP A 194 7.62 -2.20 -1.34
N ALA A 195 7.99 -1.14 -2.07
CA ALA A 195 9.21 -0.38 -1.84
C ALA A 195 9.13 0.42 -0.53
N HIS A 196 10.08 0.16 0.36
CA HIS A 196 10.28 0.89 1.61
C HIS A 196 11.53 1.78 1.57
N CYS A 197 12.37 1.61 0.54
CA CYS A 197 13.49 2.47 0.20
C CYS A 197 13.51 2.73 -1.31
N LEU A 198 14.27 3.74 -1.76
CA LEU A 198 14.34 4.09 -3.17
C LEU A 198 14.99 3.00 -4.04
N GLU A 199 15.93 2.24 -3.47
CA GLU A 199 16.57 1.12 -4.17
C GLU A 199 15.57 0.03 -4.55
N ASP A 200 14.51 -0.17 -3.76
CA ASP A 200 13.49 -1.18 -4.07
C ASP A 200 12.69 -0.82 -5.32
N LEU A 201 12.52 0.48 -5.64
CA LEU A 201 11.89 0.93 -6.87
C LEU A 201 12.70 0.59 -8.13
N CYS A 202 14.00 0.38 -7.99
CA CYS A 202 14.89 0.04 -9.10
C CYS A 202 14.93 -1.45 -9.43
N LYS A 203 14.33 -2.30 -8.59
CA LYS A 203 14.31 -3.77 -8.80
C LYS A 203 13.27 -4.23 -9.83
N ASN A 204 12.62 -3.29 -10.51
CA ASN A 204 11.51 -3.52 -11.45
C ASN A 204 11.97 -3.89 -12.88
N GLU A 205 13.17 -4.43 -13.08
CA GLU A 205 13.63 -4.89 -14.40
C GLU A 205 13.51 -6.42 -14.60
#